data_5d941258bf902ec82c2755d32758d186
#
_entry.id   5d941258bf902ec82c2755d32758d186
#
_cell.length_a   1.000
_cell.length_b   1.000
_cell.length_c   1.000
_cell.angle_alpha   90.00
_cell.angle_beta   90.00
_cell.angle_gamma   90.00
#
_symmetry.space_group_name_H-M   'P 1'
#
loop_
_entity.id
_entity.type
_entity.pdbx_description
1 polymer ?
#
loop_
_entity_poly.entity_id
_entity_poly.type
_entity_poly.pdbx_seq_one_letter_code
_entity_poly.pdbx_strand_id
1 'polypeptide(L)'
;MTGSTATGALVRALDRYADAPLAARIFIRGRAFLSDLAFVEQYVPKKGFIVDLGCGHGLFGCLLREASPTRRVLGMDLDPRKIDIARGAIRDTQWLRFEVGDIVSTPPPKCDAATIVDVLYLLPFDQQEQVLKNAASALGEATPLIVKAQERRLDPRYALTYAQEIVTVALGFTRGGHDRFFFPTREEALVMFERAGFFVDVVEMPLRPYTDVLYLARKAPPKA
;
A
#
# COMPACT_ATOMS: atom_id res chain seq x y z
N MET A 1 4.72 3.36 -23.71
CA MET A 1 3.78 2.23 -23.99
C MET A 1 3.37 1.43 -22.73
N THR A 2 3.93 1.70 -21.56
CA THR A 2 3.68 0.94 -20.30
C THR A 2 2.37 1.27 -19.60
N GLY A 3 1.82 2.48 -19.73
CA GLY A 3 0.59 2.90 -19.05
C GLY A 3 -0.69 2.15 -19.47
N SER A 4 -0.78 1.70 -20.73
CA SER A 4 -1.96 1.00 -21.26
C SER A 4 -2.14 -0.41 -20.67
N THR A 5 -1.04 -1.11 -20.32
CA THR A 5 -1.08 -2.47 -19.75
C THR A 5 -1.49 -2.47 -18.28
N ALA A 6 -1.00 -1.53 -17.49
CA ALA A 6 -1.34 -1.42 -16.06
C ALA A 6 -2.81 -0.96 -15.87
N THR A 7 -3.31 -0.06 -16.72
CA THR A 7 -4.72 0.36 -16.69
C THR A 7 -5.65 -0.82 -17.05
N GLY A 8 -5.32 -1.62 -18.07
CA GLY A 8 -6.08 -2.82 -18.41
C GLY A 8 -6.06 -3.87 -17.29
N ALA A 9 -4.92 -4.03 -16.58
CA ALA A 9 -4.81 -4.91 -15.43
C ALA A 9 -5.69 -4.42 -14.26
N LEU A 10 -5.79 -3.09 -14.04
CA LEU A 10 -6.65 -2.53 -13.00
C LEU A 10 -8.13 -2.81 -13.27
N VAL A 11 -8.58 -2.72 -14.51
CA VAL A 11 -9.95 -3.06 -14.90
C VAL A 11 -10.23 -4.54 -14.56
N ARG A 12 -9.36 -5.47 -14.98
CA ARG A 12 -9.52 -6.89 -14.65
C ARG A 12 -9.47 -7.17 -13.15
N ALA A 13 -8.65 -6.44 -12.39
CA ALA A 13 -8.62 -6.53 -10.93
C ALA A 13 -9.95 -6.08 -10.30
N LEU A 14 -10.57 -5.02 -10.80
CA LEU A 14 -11.88 -4.53 -10.35
C LEU A 14 -13.01 -5.52 -10.66
N ASP A 15 -12.95 -6.22 -11.80
CA ASP A 15 -13.95 -7.22 -12.19
C ASP A 15 -13.98 -8.44 -11.25
N ARG A 16 -12.91 -8.68 -10.50
CA ARG A 16 -12.86 -9.74 -9.49
C ARG A 16 -13.81 -9.50 -8.30
N TYR A 17 -14.26 -8.24 -8.11
CA TYR A 17 -15.18 -7.82 -7.03
C TYR A 17 -16.64 -7.75 -7.48
N ALA A 18 -17.01 -8.36 -8.61
CA ALA A 18 -18.37 -8.30 -9.14
C ALA A 18 -19.42 -8.80 -8.13
N ASP A 19 -19.08 -9.84 -7.35
CA ASP A 19 -19.95 -10.47 -6.36
C ASP A 19 -19.78 -9.91 -4.94
N ALA A 20 -18.89 -8.92 -4.74
CA ALA A 20 -18.71 -8.29 -3.43
C ALA A 20 -19.93 -7.41 -3.06
N PRO A 21 -20.19 -7.17 -1.76
CA PRO A 21 -21.24 -6.27 -1.30
C PRO A 21 -21.16 -4.90 -1.98
N LEU A 22 -22.32 -4.31 -2.31
CA LEU A 22 -22.39 -3.06 -3.09
C LEU A 22 -21.54 -1.93 -2.48
N ALA A 23 -21.61 -1.74 -1.16
CA ALA A 23 -20.82 -0.73 -0.46
C ALA A 23 -19.31 -0.94 -0.66
N ALA A 24 -18.84 -2.19 -0.55
CA ALA A 24 -17.43 -2.52 -0.79
C ALA A 24 -17.03 -2.26 -2.25
N ARG A 25 -17.88 -2.60 -3.22
CA ARG A 25 -17.63 -2.33 -4.65
C ARG A 25 -17.49 -0.84 -4.93
N ILE A 26 -18.38 -0.03 -4.37
CA ILE A 26 -18.32 1.44 -4.52
C ILE A 26 -17.02 1.97 -3.93
N PHE A 27 -16.66 1.54 -2.71
CA PHE A 27 -15.43 1.95 -2.06
C PHE A 27 -14.17 1.54 -2.86
N ILE A 28 -14.10 0.27 -3.28
CA ILE A 28 -12.97 -0.28 -4.03
C ILE A 28 -12.78 0.47 -5.36
N ARG A 29 -13.87 0.80 -6.08
CA ARG A 29 -13.81 1.60 -7.31
C ARG A 29 -13.37 3.03 -7.04
N GLY A 30 -13.90 3.68 -6.00
CA GLY A 30 -13.47 5.00 -5.56
C GLY A 30 -11.97 5.02 -5.24
N ARG A 31 -11.50 4.03 -4.50
CA ARG A 31 -10.07 3.86 -4.16
C ARG A 31 -9.19 3.69 -5.41
N ALA A 32 -9.60 2.85 -6.35
CA ALA A 32 -8.90 2.67 -7.62
C ALA A 32 -8.71 3.96 -8.40
N PHE A 33 -9.74 4.81 -8.39
CA PHE A 33 -9.71 6.11 -9.06
C PHE A 33 -8.81 7.13 -8.34
N LEU A 34 -8.86 7.16 -7.00
CA LEU A 34 -8.17 8.17 -6.19
C LEU A 34 -6.69 7.86 -5.93
N SER A 35 -6.31 6.58 -5.80
CA SER A 35 -4.99 6.18 -5.31
C SER A 35 -3.93 5.96 -6.39
N ASP A 36 -4.24 6.11 -7.68
CA ASP A 36 -3.31 5.88 -8.81
C ASP A 36 -2.49 4.58 -8.69
N LEU A 37 -3.17 3.49 -8.33
CA LEU A 37 -2.54 2.19 -8.11
C LEU A 37 -1.76 1.68 -9.32
N ALA A 38 -2.20 2.04 -10.54
CA ALA A 38 -1.51 1.68 -11.77
C ALA A 38 -0.14 2.37 -11.90
N PHE A 39 0.02 3.56 -11.34
CA PHE A 39 1.31 4.24 -11.27
C PHE A 39 2.24 3.51 -10.27
N VAL A 40 1.74 3.18 -9.09
CA VAL A 40 2.53 2.46 -8.07
C VAL A 40 2.98 1.09 -8.58
N GLU A 41 2.11 0.37 -9.29
CA GLU A 41 2.39 -0.97 -9.83
C GLU A 41 3.66 -1.02 -10.70
N GLN A 42 3.99 0.06 -11.41
CA GLN A 42 5.13 0.13 -12.33
C GLN A 42 6.48 0.00 -11.60
N TYR A 43 6.52 0.34 -10.33
CA TYR A 43 7.72 0.28 -9.49
C TYR A 43 7.88 -1.06 -8.75
N VAL A 44 6.86 -1.91 -8.78
CA VAL A 44 6.91 -3.24 -8.14
C VAL A 44 7.56 -4.25 -9.08
N PRO A 45 8.55 -5.04 -8.63
CA PRO A 45 9.16 -6.10 -9.46
C PRO A 45 8.12 -6.97 -10.15
N LYS A 46 8.37 -7.31 -11.42
CA LYS A 46 7.41 -8.09 -12.24
C LYS A 46 7.38 -9.59 -11.91
N LYS A 47 8.26 -10.07 -11.03
CA LYS A 47 8.36 -11.48 -10.59
C LYS A 47 8.74 -11.55 -9.12
N GLY A 48 8.57 -12.73 -8.52
CA GLY A 48 8.96 -13.00 -7.13
C GLY A 48 7.79 -12.96 -6.16
N PHE A 49 8.10 -13.08 -4.89
CA PHE A 49 7.13 -13.04 -3.80
C PHE A 49 6.99 -11.63 -3.24
N ILE A 50 5.82 -11.04 -3.42
CA ILE A 50 5.49 -9.67 -3.00
C ILE A 50 4.58 -9.74 -1.79
N VAL A 51 4.88 -8.96 -0.75
CA VAL A 51 3.99 -8.79 0.42
C VAL A 51 3.41 -7.39 0.43
N ASP A 52 2.07 -7.30 0.45
CA ASP A 52 1.31 -6.05 0.51
C ASP A 52 0.80 -5.81 1.95
N LEU A 53 1.43 -4.87 2.65
CA LEU A 53 1.18 -4.58 4.06
C LEU A 53 0.07 -3.53 4.21
N GLY A 54 -1.02 -3.90 4.87
CA GLY A 54 -2.24 -3.10 4.96
C GLY A 54 -3.05 -3.15 3.66
N CYS A 55 -3.20 -4.34 3.09
CA CYS A 55 -3.80 -4.55 1.77
C CYS A 55 -5.29 -4.17 1.66
N GLY A 56 -5.96 -3.92 2.78
CA GLY A 56 -7.40 -3.62 2.81
C GLY A 56 -8.23 -4.71 2.14
N HIS A 57 -9.05 -4.31 1.19
CA HIS A 57 -9.88 -5.24 0.40
C HIS A 57 -9.10 -6.00 -0.68
N GLY A 58 -7.77 -5.89 -0.74
CA GLY A 58 -6.90 -6.68 -1.61
C GLY A 58 -6.81 -6.20 -3.06
N LEU A 59 -7.34 -5.01 -3.40
CA LEU A 59 -7.35 -4.52 -4.78
C LEU A 59 -5.94 -4.41 -5.38
N PHE A 60 -4.96 -3.89 -4.62
CA PHE A 60 -3.60 -3.74 -5.12
C PHE A 60 -2.95 -5.10 -5.36
N GLY A 61 -3.13 -6.07 -4.45
CA GLY A 61 -2.68 -7.45 -4.64
C GLY A 61 -3.29 -8.10 -5.90
N CYS A 62 -4.59 -7.88 -6.17
CA CYS A 62 -5.24 -8.33 -7.40
C CYS A 62 -4.64 -7.65 -8.64
N LEU A 63 -4.38 -6.33 -8.59
CA LEU A 63 -3.73 -5.59 -9.68
C LEU A 63 -2.32 -6.13 -9.96
N LEU A 64 -1.52 -6.37 -8.94
CA LEU A 64 -0.18 -6.93 -9.08
C LEU A 64 -0.20 -8.27 -9.83
N ARG A 65 -1.18 -9.13 -9.53
CA ARG A 65 -1.38 -10.42 -10.21
C ARG A 65 -1.84 -10.26 -11.66
N GLU A 66 -2.78 -9.35 -11.92
CA GLU A 66 -3.27 -9.09 -13.27
C GLU A 66 -2.21 -8.45 -14.16
N ALA A 67 -1.34 -7.63 -13.60
CA ALA A 67 -0.26 -6.97 -14.33
C ALA A 67 0.93 -7.91 -14.61
N SER A 68 1.16 -8.91 -13.75
CA SER A 68 2.20 -9.92 -13.99
C SER A 68 1.85 -11.25 -13.33
N PRO A 69 1.61 -12.31 -14.13
CA PRO A 69 1.27 -13.65 -13.61
C PRO A 69 2.46 -14.39 -12.98
N THR A 70 3.66 -13.85 -13.04
CA THR A 70 4.87 -14.43 -12.42
C THR A 70 5.09 -13.97 -10.97
N ARG A 71 4.24 -13.06 -10.45
CA ARG A 71 4.25 -12.65 -9.04
C ARG A 71 3.48 -13.65 -8.19
N ARG A 72 4.01 -13.98 -7.03
CA ARG A 72 3.25 -14.54 -5.93
C ARG A 72 2.97 -13.40 -4.94
N VAL A 73 1.73 -13.22 -4.52
CA VAL A 73 1.34 -12.07 -3.69
C VAL A 73 0.67 -12.56 -2.40
N LEU A 74 1.10 -11.99 -1.27
CA LEU A 74 0.44 -12.09 0.02
C LEU A 74 0.02 -10.70 0.46
N GLY A 75 -1.28 -10.47 0.65
CA GLY A 75 -1.78 -9.26 1.30
C GLY A 75 -2.08 -9.52 2.77
N MET A 76 -1.71 -8.58 3.64
CA MET A 76 -1.98 -8.63 5.08
C MET A 76 -2.75 -7.38 5.50
N ASP A 77 -3.81 -7.54 6.29
CA ASP A 77 -4.58 -6.44 6.88
C ASP A 77 -5.16 -6.84 8.23
N LEU A 78 -5.31 -5.87 9.14
CA LEU A 78 -5.83 -6.10 10.48
C LEU A 78 -7.34 -6.41 10.49
N ASP A 79 -8.13 -5.90 9.51
CA ASP A 79 -9.60 -6.05 9.50
C ASP A 79 -10.02 -7.36 8.81
N PRO A 80 -10.52 -8.36 9.57
CA PRO A 80 -10.92 -9.65 9.00
C PRO A 80 -12.05 -9.52 7.97
N ARG A 81 -12.94 -8.50 8.09
CA ARG A 81 -14.05 -8.31 7.14
C ARG A 81 -13.53 -7.85 5.78
N LYS A 82 -12.47 -7.01 5.75
CA LYS A 82 -11.81 -6.62 4.50
C LYS A 82 -11.11 -7.81 3.87
N ILE A 83 -10.43 -8.62 4.69
CA ILE A 83 -9.76 -9.84 4.24
C ILE A 83 -10.75 -10.86 3.68
N ASP A 84 -11.93 -11.00 4.27
CA ASP A 84 -12.96 -11.91 3.73
C ASP A 84 -13.44 -11.45 2.34
N ILE A 85 -13.62 -10.13 2.13
CA ILE A 85 -13.93 -9.58 0.80
C ILE A 85 -12.76 -9.80 -0.17
N ALA A 86 -11.51 -9.59 0.28
CA ALA A 86 -10.31 -9.81 -0.53
C ALA A 86 -10.20 -11.29 -0.96
N ARG A 87 -10.49 -12.23 -0.07
CA ARG A 87 -10.51 -13.67 -0.35
C ARG A 87 -11.56 -14.04 -1.40
N GLY A 88 -12.72 -13.38 -1.39
CA GLY A 88 -13.75 -13.55 -2.42
C GLY A 88 -13.29 -13.14 -3.82
N ALA A 89 -12.28 -12.29 -3.94
CA ALA A 89 -11.69 -11.87 -5.22
C ALA A 89 -10.57 -12.81 -5.73
N ILE A 90 -10.18 -13.84 -4.97
CA ILE A 90 -9.12 -14.77 -5.36
C ILE A 90 -9.68 -15.76 -6.39
N ARG A 91 -8.94 -15.95 -7.50
CA ARG A 91 -9.20 -16.97 -8.51
C ARG A 91 -8.14 -18.06 -8.55
N ASP A 92 -6.99 -17.81 -7.95
CA ASP A 92 -5.85 -18.74 -7.89
C ASP A 92 -5.12 -18.58 -6.54
N THR A 93 -5.43 -19.47 -5.61
CA THR A 93 -4.89 -19.48 -4.24
C THR A 93 -3.42 -19.83 -4.13
N GLN A 94 -2.84 -20.41 -5.18
CA GLN A 94 -1.41 -20.71 -5.23
C GLN A 94 -0.57 -19.43 -5.33
N TRP A 95 -1.09 -18.42 -6.04
CA TRP A 95 -0.34 -17.23 -6.40
C TRP A 95 -0.80 -15.95 -5.70
N LEU A 96 -2.03 -15.93 -5.15
CA LEU A 96 -2.58 -14.80 -4.43
C LEU A 96 -3.23 -15.28 -3.14
N ARG A 97 -2.82 -14.70 -2.01
CA ARG A 97 -3.39 -14.97 -0.69
C ARG A 97 -3.64 -13.68 0.06
N PHE A 98 -4.65 -13.70 0.93
CA PHE A 98 -4.94 -12.62 1.87
C PHE A 98 -5.10 -13.19 3.27
N GLU A 99 -4.38 -12.60 4.23
CA GLU A 99 -4.32 -13.07 5.62
C GLU A 99 -4.62 -11.93 6.59
N VAL A 100 -5.33 -12.24 7.66
CA VAL A 100 -5.50 -11.31 8.78
C VAL A 100 -4.18 -11.24 9.52
N GLY A 101 -3.65 -10.02 9.69
CA GLY A 101 -2.40 -9.80 10.40
C GLY A 101 -2.20 -8.34 10.76
N ASP A 102 -1.68 -8.12 11.95
CA ASP A 102 -1.28 -6.79 12.41
C ASP A 102 0.17 -6.51 11.98
N ILE A 103 0.34 -5.60 11.05
CA ILE A 103 1.64 -5.23 10.48
C ILE A 103 2.56 -4.49 11.47
N VAL A 104 1.99 -3.97 12.57
CA VAL A 104 2.77 -3.31 13.64
C VAL A 104 3.43 -4.36 14.54
N SER A 105 2.68 -5.36 14.98
CA SER A 105 3.14 -6.37 15.95
C SER A 105 3.79 -7.58 15.29
N THR A 106 3.47 -7.87 14.02
CA THR A 106 3.91 -9.09 13.33
C THR A 106 4.74 -8.76 12.09
N PRO A 107 6.05 -9.07 12.08
CA PRO A 107 6.87 -8.95 10.88
C PRO A 107 6.34 -9.84 9.75
N PRO A 108 6.32 -9.34 8.50
CA PRO A 108 5.93 -10.16 7.35
C PRO A 108 6.96 -11.26 7.06
N PRO A 109 6.59 -12.31 6.30
CA PRO A 109 7.54 -13.34 5.87
C PRO A 109 8.60 -12.75 4.94
N LYS A 110 9.77 -13.42 4.83
CA LYS A 110 10.82 -13.06 3.87
C LYS A 110 10.23 -12.98 2.46
N CYS A 111 10.53 -11.90 1.73
CA CYS A 111 9.97 -11.61 0.43
C CYS A 111 10.97 -10.91 -0.51
N ASP A 112 10.62 -10.91 -1.80
CA ASP A 112 11.41 -10.28 -2.86
C ASP A 112 11.07 -8.80 -3.06
N ALA A 113 9.93 -8.34 -2.53
CA ALA A 113 9.56 -6.94 -2.38
C ALA A 113 8.41 -6.80 -1.39
N ALA A 114 8.29 -5.65 -0.75
CA ALA A 114 7.12 -5.29 0.05
C ALA A 114 6.49 -3.99 -0.45
N THR A 115 5.17 -3.86 -0.26
CA THR A 115 4.41 -2.65 -0.59
C THR A 115 3.61 -2.18 0.62
N ILE A 116 3.49 -0.86 0.77
CA ILE A 116 2.61 -0.20 1.75
C ILE A 116 1.90 0.92 0.99
N VAL A 117 0.58 0.79 0.80
CA VAL A 117 -0.17 1.72 -0.03
C VAL A 117 -1.30 2.36 0.76
N ASP A 118 -1.15 3.65 1.07
CA ASP A 118 -2.15 4.48 1.78
C ASP A 118 -2.57 3.90 3.15
N VAL A 119 -1.61 3.52 3.98
CA VAL A 119 -1.84 2.88 5.29
C VAL A 119 -1.14 3.61 6.43
N LEU A 120 0.12 4.05 6.24
CA LEU A 120 0.95 4.53 7.36
C LEU A 120 0.31 5.67 8.14
N TYR A 121 -0.36 6.60 7.48
CA TYR A 121 -0.99 7.76 8.13
C TYR A 121 -2.14 7.41 9.10
N LEU A 122 -2.61 6.16 9.08
CA LEU A 122 -3.59 5.64 10.04
C LEU A 122 -2.95 5.25 11.38
N LEU A 123 -1.64 5.19 11.44
CA LEU A 123 -0.83 4.75 12.59
C LEU A 123 -0.07 5.92 13.20
N PRO A 124 0.08 6.01 14.53
CA PRO A 124 1.02 6.92 15.18
C PRO A 124 2.45 6.77 14.64
N PHE A 125 3.27 7.81 14.75
CA PHE A 125 4.62 7.83 14.16
C PHE A 125 5.54 6.71 14.66
N ASP A 126 5.45 6.35 15.94
CA ASP A 126 6.19 5.23 16.52
C ASP A 126 5.78 3.88 15.89
N GLN A 127 4.48 3.70 15.62
CA GLN A 127 3.98 2.51 14.93
C GLN A 127 4.33 2.53 13.43
N GLN A 128 4.33 3.70 12.77
CA GLN A 128 4.82 3.81 11.39
C GLN A 128 6.28 3.36 11.30
N GLU A 129 7.15 3.83 12.20
CA GLU A 129 8.55 3.42 12.28
C GLU A 129 8.67 1.91 12.55
N GLN A 130 7.82 1.35 13.41
CA GLN A 130 7.81 -0.09 13.68
C GLN A 130 7.43 -0.92 12.45
N VAL A 131 6.42 -0.48 11.66
CA VAL A 131 6.05 -1.14 10.39
C VAL A 131 7.21 -1.11 9.40
N LEU A 132 7.93 0.00 9.29
CA LEU A 132 9.12 0.09 8.43
C LEU A 132 10.23 -0.87 8.89
N LYS A 133 10.48 -0.99 10.20
CA LYS A 133 11.42 -1.96 10.76
C LYS A 133 11.00 -3.40 10.49
N ASN A 134 9.72 -3.70 10.63
CA ASN A 134 9.17 -5.02 10.32
C ASN A 134 9.37 -5.35 8.83
N ALA A 135 9.07 -4.41 7.93
CA ALA A 135 9.34 -4.58 6.50
C ALA A 135 10.84 -4.78 6.23
N ALA A 136 11.72 -4.00 6.87
CA ALA A 136 13.16 -4.17 6.73
C ALA A 136 13.63 -5.56 7.17
N SER A 137 13.03 -6.14 8.21
CA SER A 137 13.38 -7.50 8.66
C SER A 137 13.09 -8.57 7.62
N ALA A 138 12.07 -8.37 6.78
CA ALA A 138 11.62 -9.32 5.75
C ALA A 138 12.37 -9.21 4.43
N LEU A 139 12.97 -8.05 4.15
CA LEU A 139 13.64 -7.74 2.88
C LEU A 139 15.14 -8.05 2.95
N GLY A 140 15.72 -8.48 1.82
CA GLY A 140 17.16 -8.57 1.58
C GLY A 140 17.76 -7.21 1.17
N GLU A 141 19.07 -7.17 0.94
CA GLU A 141 19.81 -5.92 0.60
C GLU A 141 19.35 -5.29 -0.72
N ALA A 142 19.05 -6.08 -1.73
CA ALA A 142 18.65 -5.62 -3.06
C ALA A 142 17.14 -5.59 -3.27
N THR A 143 16.35 -5.92 -2.24
CA THR A 143 14.89 -6.04 -2.37
C THR A 143 14.19 -4.74 -1.97
N PRO A 144 13.29 -4.20 -2.82
CA PRO A 144 12.69 -2.90 -2.58
C PRO A 144 11.50 -2.96 -1.61
N LEU A 145 11.34 -1.90 -0.83
CA LEU A 145 10.09 -1.50 -0.19
C LEU A 145 9.51 -0.31 -0.97
N ILE A 146 8.28 -0.45 -1.44
CA ILE A 146 7.56 0.59 -2.17
C ILE A 146 6.45 1.13 -1.27
N VAL A 147 6.53 2.40 -0.88
CA VAL A 147 5.56 3.03 0.02
C VAL A 147 4.89 4.19 -0.67
N LYS A 148 3.57 4.08 -0.90
CA LYS A 148 2.73 5.22 -1.25
C LYS A 148 2.14 5.82 0.01
N ALA A 149 2.39 7.10 0.23
CA ALA A 149 1.91 7.85 1.39
C ALA A 149 1.51 9.28 1.01
N GLN A 150 0.84 9.95 1.95
CA GLN A 150 0.57 11.38 1.89
C GLN A 150 1.53 12.12 2.83
N GLU A 151 2.00 13.29 2.37
CA GLU A 151 2.82 14.17 3.18
C GLU A 151 2.01 15.35 3.73
N ARG A 152 2.32 15.76 4.96
CA ARG A 152 1.85 17.03 5.50
C ARG A 152 2.63 18.15 4.84
N ARG A 153 1.94 18.97 4.03
CA ARG A 153 2.51 20.13 3.35
C ARG A 153 1.77 21.41 3.75
N LEU A 154 2.45 22.54 3.76
CA LEU A 154 1.82 23.87 3.85
C LEU A 154 1.27 24.27 2.47
N ASP A 155 0.25 23.57 2.01
CA ASP A 155 -0.31 23.64 0.65
C ASP A 155 -1.82 23.40 0.75
N PRO A 156 -2.67 24.15 0.01
CA PRO A 156 -4.12 23.93 -0.04
C PRO A 156 -4.52 22.48 -0.37
N ARG A 157 -3.69 21.74 -1.13
CA ARG A 157 -3.89 20.32 -1.44
C ARG A 157 -3.91 19.43 -0.21
N TYR A 158 -3.16 19.80 0.82
CA TYR A 158 -3.18 19.07 2.09
C TYR A 158 -4.55 19.12 2.77
N ALA A 159 -5.22 20.29 2.74
CA ALA A 159 -6.57 20.43 3.29
C ALA A 159 -7.58 19.51 2.56
N LEU A 160 -7.43 19.38 1.24
CA LEU A 160 -8.26 18.47 0.44
C LEU A 160 -7.98 17.00 0.76
N THR A 161 -6.70 16.61 0.87
CA THR A 161 -6.28 15.27 1.29
C THR A 161 -6.88 14.93 2.66
N TYR A 162 -6.76 15.82 3.62
CA TYR A 162 -7.28 15.63 4.98
C TYR A 162 -8.81 15.48 4.99
N ALA A 163 -9.52 16.34 4.25
CA ALA A 163 -10.98 16.28 4.14
C ALA A 163 -11.47 14.97 3.49
N GLN A 164 -10.78 14.48 2.46
CA GLN A 164 -11.09 13.20 1.82
C GLN A 164 -10.96 12.04 2.81
N GLU A 165 -9.87 12.00 3.59
CA GLU A 165 -9.65 10.91 4.56
C GLU A 165 -10.68 10.95 5.69
N ILE A 166 -11.09 12.13 6.16
CA ILE A 166 -12.21 12.26 7.12
C ILE A 166 -13.47 11.60 6.57
N VAL A 167 -13.84 11.88 5.31
CA VAL A 167 -15.02 11.29 4.68
C VAL A 167 -14.88 9.77 4.57
N THR A 168 -13.70 9.26 4.20
CA THR A 168 -13.42 7.84 4.08
C THR A 168 -13.58 7.10 5.41
N VAL A 169 -13.10 7.69 6.50
CA VAL A 169 -13.27 7.13 7.87
C VAL A 169 -14.70 7.27 8.36
N ALA A 170 -15.35 8.42 8.16
CA ALA A 170 -16.73 8.67 8.59
C ALA A 170 -17.72 7.69 7.93
N LEU A 171 -17.45 7.26 6.69
CA LEU A 171 -18.22 6.22 6.00
C LEU A 171 -17.88 4.78 6.47
N GLY A 172 -16.99 4.62 7.46
CA GLY A 172 -16.63 3.34 8.05
C GLY A 172 -15.78 2.42 7.15
N PHE A 173 -15.25 2.96 6.06
CA PHE A 173 -14.43 2.19 5.11
C PHE A 173 -12.98 2.01 5.57
N THR A 174 -12.51 2.87 6.47
CA THR A 174 -11.16 2.77 7.06
C THR A 174 -11.30 2.79 8.57
N ARG A 175 -10.75 1.78 9.25
CA ARG A 175 -10.61 1.77 10.70
C ARG A 175 -9.14 2.00 11.02
N GLY A 176 -8.81 3.23 11.41
CA GLY A 176 -7.63 3.49 12.22
C GLY A 176 -8.01 3.24 13.68
N GLY A 177 -7.10 2.68 14.47
CA GLY A 177 -7.31 2.57 15.93
C GLY A 177 -7.29 3.91 16.65
N HIS A 178 -7.23 5.03 15.93
CA HIS A 178 -7.11 6.38 16.44
C HIS A 178 -8.09 7.33 15.74
N ASP A 179 -8.57 8.33 16.49
CA ASP A 179 -9.53 9.34 15.99
C ASP A 179 -8.90 10.43 15.12
N ARG A 180 -7.64 10.30 14.74
CA ARG A 180 -6.89 11.27 13.94
C ARG A 180 -5.91 10.60 12.98
N PHE A 181 -5.51 11.34 11.93
CA PHE A 181 -4.49 10.95 10.98
C PHE A 181 -3.11 11.51 11.38
N PHE A 182 -2.06 10.78 11.04
CA PHE A 182 -0.68 11.09 11.36
C PHE A 182 0.14 11.21 10.07
N PHE A 183 -0.02 12.36 9.40
CA PHE A 183 0.73 12.65 8.19
C PHE A 183 2.11 13.22 8.58
N PRO A 184 3.23 12.56 8.24
CA PRO A 184 4.55 13.13 8.43
C PRO A 184 4.83 14.24 7.41
N THR A 185 5.76 15.16 7.73
CA THR A 185 6.44 15.91 6.69
C THR A 185 7.41 14.99 5.95
N ARG A 186 7.95 15.45 4.81
CA ARG A 186 8.96 14.68 4.07
C ARG A 186 10.17 14.37 4.93
N GLU A 187 10.65 15.35 5.68
CA GLU A 187 11.83 15.22 6.54
C GLU A 187 11.57 14.18 7.65
N GLU A 188 10.40 14.26 8.31
CA GLU A 188 9.99 13.29 9.34
C GLU A 188 9.90 11.87 8.75
N ALA A 189 9.34 11.72 7.55
CA ALA A 189 9.26 10.43 6.86
C ALA A 189 10.65 9.87 6.56
N LEU A 190 11.53 10.67 5.96
CA LEU A 190 12.90 10.24 5.62
C LEU A 190 13.70 9.81 6.85
N VAL A 191 13.56 10.51 7.99
CA VAL A 191 14.18 10.12 9.27
C VAL A 191 13.65 8.76 9.75
N MET A 192 12.33 8.48 9.63
CA MET A 192 11.77 7.17 10.00
C MET A 192 12.31 6.05 9.09
N PHE A 193 12.44 6.28 7.79
CA PHE A 193 13.05 5.31 6.87
C PHE A 193 14.53 5.03 7.22
N GLU A 194 15.30 6.08 7.49
CA GLU A 194 16.71 5.96 7.88
C GLU A 194 16.87 5.14 9.17
N ARG A 195 16.04 5.41 10.19
CA ARG A 195 16.03 4.66 11.46
C ARG A 195 15.63 3.19 11.27
N ALA A 196 14.81 2.91 10.26
CA ALA A 196 14.47 1.54 9.87
C ALA A 196 15.54 0.87 8.99
N GLY A 197 16.63 1.58 8.64
CA GLY A 197 17.75 1.05 7.87
C GLY A 197 17.58 1.13 6.35
N PHE A 198 16.75 2.06 5.86
CA PHE A 198 16.50 2.27 4.43
C PHE A 198 17.16 3.55 3.91
N PHE A 199 17.68 3.47 2.68
CA PHE A 199 17.83 4.61 1.79
C PHE A 199 16.60 4.75 0.90
N VAL A 200 16.21 5.98 0.56
CA VAL A 200 14.96 6.27 -0.11
C VAL A 200 15.17 7.21 -1.29
N ASP A 201 14.68 6.80 -2.45
CA ASP A 201 14.42 7.68 -3.58
C ASP A 201 12.96 8.13 -3.51
N VAL A 202 12.72 9.45 -3.63
CA VAL A 202 11.37 10.03 -3.57
C VAL A 202 10.89 10.33 -4.98
N VAL A 203 9.72 9.80 -5.34
CA VAL A 203 9.07 10.04 -6.62
C VAL A 203 7.79 10.83 -6.39
N GLU A 204 7.72 12.05 -6.96
CA GLU A 204 6.48 12.84 -6.96
C GLU A 204 5.43 12.14 -7.83
N MET A 205 4.26 11.93 -7.29
CA MET A 205 3.17 11.34 -8.06
C MET A 205 2.55 12.38 -9.02
N PRO A 206 2.04 11.96 -10.19
CA PRO A 206 1.46 12.87 -11.17
C PRO A 206 0.40 13.77 -10.54
N LEU A 207 0.35 15.02 -11.00
CA LEU A 207 -0.49 16.12 -10.51
C LEU A 207 -1.94 15.68 -10.25
N ARG A 208 -2.21 15.26 -9.02
CA ARG A 208 -3.55 15.06 -8.48
C ARG A 208 -3.78 16.10 -7.38
N PRO A 209 -5.04 16.34 -6.98
CA PRO A 209 -5.31 17.35 -5.97
C PRO A 209 -4.79 16.96 -4.57
N TYR A 210 -4.07 15.83 -4.43
CA TYR A 210 -3.58 15.29 -3.16
C TYR A 210 -2.07 15.42 -3.01
N THR A 211 -1.57 15.30 -1.76
CA THR A 211 -0.15 15.35 -1.42
C THR A 211 0.52 13.98 -1.48
N ASP A 212 0.13 13.16 -2.45
CA ASP A 212 0.62 11.80 -2.63
C ASP A 212 2.08 11.79 -3.09
N VAL A 213 2.86 10.89 -2.49
CA VAL A 213 4.28 10.65 -2.79
C VAL A 213 4.57 9.16 -2.78
N LEU A 214 5.54 8.74 -3.60
CA LEU A 214 6.03 7.38 -3.63
C LEU A 214 7.48 7.35 -3.12
N TYR A 215 7.71 6.61 -2.03
CA TYR A 215 9.02 6.32 -1.48
C TYR A 215 9.49 4.97 -2.01
N LEU A 216 10.64 4.96 -2.70
CA LEU A 216 11.31 3.75 -3.18
C LEU A 216 12.48 3.47 -2.26
N ALA A 217 12.25 2.60 -1.29
CA ALA A 217 13.21 2.32 -0.23
C ALA A 217 14.00 1.03 -0.49
N ARG A 218 15.30 1.05 -0.19
CA ARG A 218 16.20 -0.12 -0.25
C ARG A 218 17.06 -0.13 1.00
N LYS A 219 17.42 -1.32 1.49
CA LYS A 219 18.34 -1.41 2.62
C LYS A 219 19.69 -0.78 2.28
N ALA A 220 20.26 -0.14 3.30
CA ALA A 220 21.65 0.30 3.26
C ALA A 220 22.57 -0.92 3.01
N PRO A 221 23.57 -0.81 2.13
CA PRO A 221 24.64 -1.80 2.13
C PRO A 221 25.27 -1.87 3.52
N PRO A 222 25.72 -3.05 3.97
CA PRO A 222 26.41 -3.18 5.25
C PRO A 222 27.56 -2.16 5.30
N LYS A 223 27.67 -1.42 6.39
CA LYS A 223 28.82 -0.55 6.62
C LYS A 223 30.06 -1.45 6.59
N ALA A 224 30.97 -1.18 5.64
CA ALA A 224 32.25 -1.85 5.56
C ALA A 224 33.08 -1.62 6.84
#